data_8de6267b274d7d543464aa9e6163b5f6
#
_entry.id   8de6267b274d7d543464aa9e6163b5f6
#
_cell.length_a   1.000
_cell.length_b   1.000
_cell.length_c   1.000
_cell.angle_alpha   90.00
_cell.angle_beta   90.00
_cell.angle_gamma   90.00
#
_symmetry.space_group_name_H-M   'P 1'
#
loop_
_entity.id
_entity.type
_entity.pdbx_description
1 polymer ?
#
loop_
_entity_poly.entity_id
_entity_poly.type
_entity_poly.pdbx_seq_one_letter_code
_entity_poly.pdbx_strand_id
1 'polypeptide(L)'
;MMQTVIMGVVNIIFTLVAIFTVDRFGRKPLLIIGSIGMAVGAFAVAMCDSMAIKGILPVLSVIVYAAFFMMSWGPICWVLISEIFPNTIRGKAVAIAVAFQWIFNYIVSSTFPALYDFSPMFAYSLYGIICVAAAIFVWRWVPETKGKTLEDMSLSLIHI
;
A
#
# COMPACT_ATOMS: atom_id res chain seq x y z
N MET A 1 -10.37 -2.95 -22.55
CA MET A 1 -9.61 -1.72 -22.91
C MET A 1 -10.02 -0.49 -22.09
N MET A 2 -11.31 -0.12 -22.03
CA MET A 2 -11.72 1.10 -21.30
C MET A 2 -11.35 1.10 -19.80
N GLN A 3 -11.52 -0.03 -19.10
CA GLN A 3 -11.13 -0.17 -17.69
C GLN A 3 -9.63 0.03 -17.47
N THR A 4 -8.78 -0.48 -18.35
CA THR A 4 -7.32 -0.33 -18.25
C THR A 4 -6.89 1.14 -18.41
N VAL A 5 -7.54 1.87 -19.31
CA VAL A 5 -7.27 3.31 -19.51
C VAL A 5 -7.71 4.12 -18.29
N ILE A 6 -8.89 3.83 -17.73
CA ILE A 6 -9.40 4.49 -16.53
C ILE A 6 -8.43 4.24 -15.35
N MET A 7 -8.01 3.00 -15.14
CA MET A 7 -7.04 2.66 -14.10
C MET A 7 -5.70 3.37 -14.30
N GLY A 8 -5.21 3.48 -15.54
CA GLY A 8 -4.00 4.23 -15.86
C GLY A 8 -4.09 5.71 -15.49
N VAL A 9 -5.20 6.35 -15.84
CA VAL A 9 -5.47 7.76 -15.50
C VAL A 9 -5.57 7.96 -13.99
N VAL A 10 -6.31 7.09 -13.29
CA VAL A 10 -6.41 7.10 -11.82
C VAL A 10 -5.02 6.99 -11.19
N ASN A 11 -4.20 6.04 -11.65
CA ASN A 11 -2.85 5.83 -11.13
C ASN A 11 -1.98 7.10 -11.27
N ILE A 12 -2.00 7.75 -12.44
CA ILE A 12 -1.23 8.99 -12.67
C ILE A 12 -1.70 10.11 -11.74
N ILE A 13 -3.02 10.35 -11.67
CA ILE A 13 -3.59 11.40 -10.84
C ILE A 13 -3.22 11.20 -9.37
N PHE A 14 -3.42 10.00 -8.82
CA PHE A 14 -3.17 9.73 -7.42
C PHE A 14 -1.68 9.67 -7.07
N THR A 15 -0.81 9.31 -8.01
CA THR A 15 0.64 9.42 -7.84
C THR A 15 1.07 10.89 -7.76
N LEU A 16 0.51 11.77 -8.59
CA LEU A 16 0.75 13.21 -8.48
C LEU A 16 0.24 13.76 -7.14
N VAL A 17 -0.95 13.39 -6.72
CA VAL A 17 -1.49 13.74 -5.39
C VAL A 17 -0.54 13.29 -4.29
N ALA A 18 0.02 12.08 -4.38
CA ALA A 18 0.98 11.57 -3.41
C ALA A 18 2.23 12.47 -3.29
N ILE A 19 2.79 12.90 -4.42
CA ILE A 19 4.00 13.76 -4.45
C ILE A 19 3.73 15.08 -3.71
N PHE A 20 2.59 15.72 -3.95
CA PHE A 20 2.25 16.98 -3.28
C PHE A 20 1.82 16.80 -1.82
N THR A 21 1.36 15.63 -1.46
CA THR A 21 0.75 15.36 -0.15
C THR A 21 1.78 14.81 0.85
N VAL A 22 2.79 14.06 0.37
CA VAL A 22 3.80 13.40 1.22
C VAL A 22 4.60 14.40 2.05
N ASP A 23 4.97 15.54 1.48
CA ASP A 23 5.73 16.56 2.18
C ASP A 23 4.87 17.39 3.15
N ARG A 24 3.55 17.41 2.93
CA ARG A 24 2.62 18.20 3.72
C ARG A 24 2.12 17.44 4.94
N PHE A 25 1.74 16.18 4.80
CA PHE A 25 1.14 15.36 5.87
C PHE A 25 2.12 14.42 6.55
N GLY A 26 3.24 14.09 5.93
CA GLY A 26 4.22 13.12 6.44
C GLY A 26 3.98 11.71 5.91
N ARG A 27 5.00 10.86 6.11
CA ARG A 27 5.02 9.50 5.52
C ARG A 27 4.11 8.55 6.29
N LYS A 28 4.20 8.55 7.61
CA LYS A 28 3.41 7.65 8.49
C LYS A 28 1.89 7.86 8.38
N PRO A 29 1.33 9.07 8.49
CA PRO A 29 -0.11 9.28 8.35
C PRO A 29 -0.65 8.85 6.97
N LEU A 30 0.10 9.13 5.89
CA LEU A 30 -0.32 8.73 4.56
C LEU A 30 -0.36 7.21 4.39
N LEU A 31 0.62 6.49 4.93
CA LEU A 31 0.63 5.02 4.90
C LEU A 31 -0.56 4.43 5.67
N ILE A 32 -0.92 5.01 6.82
CA ILE A 32 -2.08 4.57 7.61
C ILE A 32 -3.38 4.83 6.84
N ILE A 33 -3.58 6.05 6.34
CA ILE A 33 -4.77 6.44 5.56
C ILE A 33 -4.91 5.55 4.33
N GLY A 34 -3.79 5.32 3.61
CA GLY A 34 -3.77 4.45 2.46
C GLY A 34 -4.13 3.00 2.78
N SER A 35 -3.57 2.44 3.87
CA SER A 35 -3.90 1.08 4.31
C SER A 35 -5.38 0.93 4.67
N ILE A 36 -5.95 1.92 5.36
CA ILE A 36 -7.39 1.92 5.72
C ILE A 36 -8.25 2.02 4.45
N GLY A 37 -7.90 2.93 3.53
CA GLY A 37 -8.63 3.09 2.26
C GLY A 37 -8.56 1.84 1.39
N MET A 38 -7.41 1.17 1.32
CA MET A 38 -7.27 -0.12 0.64
C MET A 38 -8.11 -1.21 1.31
N ALA A 39 -8.13 -1.28 2.64
CA ALA A 39 -8.94 -2.24 3.38
C ALA A 39 -10.43 -2.04 3.07
N VAL A 40 -10.92 -0.79 3.11
CA VAL A 40 -12.31 -0.46 2.74
C VAL A 40 -12.62 -0.88 1.31
N GLY A 41 -11.74 -0.58 0.34
CA GLY A 41 -11.90 -1.00 -1.05
C GLY A 41 -11.97 -2.52 -1.20
N ALA A 42 -11.06 -3.27 -0.55
CA ALA A 42 -11.03 -4.72 -0.61
C ALA A 42 -12.28 -5.36 0.02
N PHE A 43 -12.69 -4.90 1.21
CA PHE A 43 -13.92 -5.39 1.84
C PHE A 43 -15.18 -5.03 1.05
N ALA A 44 -15.21 -3.86 0.40
CA ALA A 44 -16.33 -3.49 -0.46
C ALA A 44 -16.45 -4.44 -1.66
N VAL A 45 -15.32 -4.85 -2.29
CA VAL A 45 -15.35 -5.88 -3.34
C VAL A 45 -15.85 -7.22 -2.80
N ALA A 46 -15.36 -7.65 -1.64
CA ALA A 46 -15.80 -8.89 -0.99
C ALA A 46 -17.30 -8.89 -0.70
N MET A 47 -17.83 -7.77 -0.22
CA MET A 47 -19.28 -7.60 0.03
C MET A 47 -20.08 -7.62 -1.27
N CYS A 48 -19.62 -6.98 -2.33
CA CYS A 48 -20.28 -7.02 -3.64
C CYS A 48 -20.40 -8.45 -4.17
N ASP A 49 -19.35 -9.26 -3.99
CA ASP A 49 -19.35 -10.66 -4.40
C ASP A 49 -20.36 -11.48 -3.56
N SER A 50 -20.33 -11.34 -2.22
CA SER A 50 -21.24 -12.05 -1.31
C SER A 50 -22.72 -11.75 -1.57
N MET A 51 -23.04 -10.52 -1.98
CA MET A 51 -24.39 -10.08 -2.33
C MET A 51 -24.74 -10.29 -3.80
N ALA A 52 -23.86 -10.93 -4.57
CA ALA A 52 -23.98 -11.14 -6.02
C ALA A 52 -24.25 -9.83 -6.82
N ILE A 53 -23.78 -8.69 -6.29
CA ILE A 53 -23.91 -7.39 -6.93
C ILE A 53 -22.94 -7.32 -8.11
N LYS A 54 -23.49 -7.25 -9.32
CA LYS A 54 -22.73 -7.10 -10.57
C LYS A 54 -22.88 -5.66 -11.08
N GLY A 55 -21.91 -5.21 -11.89
CA GLY A 55 -21.98 -3.92 -12.56
C GLY A 55 -20.87 -2.96 -12.12
N ILE A 56 -21.22 -1.69 -11.93
CA ILE A 56 -20.23 -0.63 -11.70
C ILE A 56 -19.67 -0.61 -10.26
N LEU A 57 -20.40 -1.12 -9.28
CA LEU A 57 -20.05 -1.01 -7.86
C LEU A 57 -18.75 -1.80 -7.52
N PRO A 58 -18.56 -3.06 -7.92
CA PRO A 58 -17.28 -3.74 -7.76
C PRO A 58 -16.12 -3.01 -8.45
N VAL A 59 -16.35 -2.45 -9.64
CA VAL A 59 -15.32 -1.69 -10.38
C VAL A 59 -14.92 -0.44 -9.60
N LEU A 60 -15.88 0.31 -9.06
CA LEU A 60 -15.59 1.48 -8.22
C LEU A 60 -14.80 1.10 -6.97
N SER A 61 -15.12 -0.02 -6.34
CA SER A 61 -14.41 -0.52 -5.16
C SER A 61 -12.94 -0.85 -5.48
N VAL A 62 -12.67 -1.45 -6.63
CA VAL A 62 -11.30 -1.71 -7.12
C VAL A 62 -10.57 -0.40 -7.43
N ILE A 63 -11.25 0.58 -8.02
CA ILE A 63 -10.66 1.91 -8.29
C ILE A 63 -10.30 2.60 -6.98
N VAL A 64 -11.15 2.54 -5.97
CA VAL A 64 -10.86 3.09 -4.63
C VAL A 64 -9.62 2.41 -4.04
N TYR A 65 -9.54 1.09 -4.08
CA TYR A 65 -8.37 0.35 -3.63
C TYR A 65 -7.09 0.83 -4.33
N ALA A 66 -7.11 0.90 -5.67
CA ALA A 66 -5.96 1.32 -6.46
C ALA A 66 -5.57 2.78 -6.21
N ALA A 67 -6.54 3.67 -6.05
CA ALA A 67 -6.31 5.08 -5.76
C ALA A 67 -5.57 5.27 -4.43
N PHE A 68 -6.02 4.60 -3.36
CA PHE A 68 -5.37 4.65 -2.05
C PHE A 68 -3.98 3.99 -2.07
N PHE A 69 -3.80 2.92 -2.83
CA PHE A 69 -2.48 2.31 -3.03
C PHE A 69 -1.51 3.28 -3.70
N MET A 70 -1.92 3.91 -4.81
CA MET A 70 -1.07 4.83 -5.56
C MET A 70 -0.82 6.15 -4.83
N MET A 71 -1.74 6.58 -3.95
CA MET A 71 -1.55 7.76 -3.11
C MET A 71 -0.56 7.51 -1.97
N SER A 72 -0.38 6.27 -1.52
CA SER A 72 0.39 5.96 -0.32
C SER A 72 1.48 4.90 -0.54
N TRP A 73 1.13 3.63 -0.53
CA TRP A 73 2.09 2.52 -0.53
C TRP A 73 2.95 2.46 -1.79
N GLY A 74 2.43 2.85 -2.95
CA GLY A 74 3.18 2.89 -4.19
C GLY A 74 4.46 3.73 -4.06
N PRO A 75 4.35 5.05 -3.94
CA PRO A 75 5.52 5.93 -3.88
C PRO A 75 6.13 6.03 -2.48
N ILE A 76 5.32 6.11 -1.40
CA ILE A 76 5.81 6.47 -0.06
C ILE A 76 6.66 5.38 0.56
N CYS A 77 6.36 4.11 0.30
CA CYS A 77 7.16 3.00 0.79
C CYS A 77 8.63 3.11 0.37
N TRP A 78 8.88 3.49 -0.89
CA TRP A 78 10.24 3.67 -1.42
C TRP A 78 10.97 4.87 -0.80
N VAL A 79 10.25 5.98 -0.63
CA VAL A 79 10.78 7.17 0.05
C VAL A 79 11.15 6.81 1.48
N LEU A 80 10.26 6.16 2.21
CA LEU A 80 10.48 5.75 3.61
C LEU A 80 11.71 4.85 3.74
N ILE A 81 11.85 3.81 2.90
CA ILE A 81 13.02 2.92 2.91
C ILE A 81 14.30 3.70 2.68
N SER A 82 14.30 4.68 1.78
CA SER A 82 15.47 5.50 1.50
C SER A 82 15.81 6.48 2.60
N GLU A 83 14.84 6.90 3.42
CA GLU A 83 15.02 7.86 4.53
C GLU A 83 15.42 7.20 5.85
N ILE A 84 14.99 5.95 6.10
CA ILE A 84 15.29 5.25 7.36
C ILE A 84 16.77 4.83 7.44
N PHE A 85 17.39 4.45 6.32
CA PHE A 85 18.74 3.90 6.35
C PHE A 85 19.82 4.97 6.11
N PRO A 86 20.92 4.97 6.90
CA PRO A 86 22.05 5.86 6.69
C PRO A 86 22.72 5.60 5.35
N ASN A 87 23.38 6.64 4.80
CA ASN A 87 24.00 6.61 3.47
C ASN A 87 24.97 5.43 3.26
N THR A 88 25.67 5.01 4.32
CA THR A 88 26.68 3.93 4.28
C THR A 88 26.11 2.57 3.90
N ILE A 89 24.87 2.27 4.31
CA ILE A 89 24.22 0.97 4.10
C ILE A 89 22.97 1.06 3.25
N ARG A 90 22.51 2.28 2.89
CA ARG A 90 21.26 2.52 2.15
C ARG A 90 21.13 1.66 0.89
N GLY A 91 22.18 1.59 0.08
CA GLY A 91 22.14 0.80 -1.16
C GLY A 91 21.89 -0.69 -0.93
N LYS A 92 22.55 -1.28 0.09
CA LYS A 92 22.35 -2.68 0.46
C LYS A 92 20.95 -2.92 1.05
N ALA A 93 20.49 -2.03 1.92
CA ALA A 93 19.17 -2.11 2.55
C ALA A 93 18.04 -2.01 1.52
N VAL A 94 18.12 -1.05 0.60
CA VAL A 94 17.17 -0.92 -0.51
C VAL A 94 17.17 -2.17 -1.40
N ALA A 95 18.34 -2.70 -1.76
CA ALA A 95 18.44 -3.92 -2.58
C ALA A 95 17.75 -5.13 -1.92
N ILE A 96 17.95 -5.31 -0.61
CA ILE A 96 17.29 -6.37 0.17
C ILE A 96 15.77 -6.13 0.20
N ALA A 97 15.32 -4.92 0.47
CA ALA A 97 13.90 -4.58 0.48
C ALA A 97 13.22 -4.85 -0.88
N VAL A 98 13.89 -4.48 -1.98
CA VAL A 98 13.44 -4.77 -3.35
C VAL A 98 13.33 -6.27 -3.59
N ALA A 99 14.34 -7.05 -3.19
CA ALA A 99 14.33 -8.49 -3.36
C ALA A 99 13.13 -9.14 -2.63
N PHE A 100 12.91 -8.78 -1.36
CA PHE A 100 11.74 -9.24 -0.61
C PHE A 100 10.43 -8.81 -1.25
N GLN A 101 10.32 -7.57 -1.71
CA GLN A 101 9.11 -7.09 -2.38
C GLN A 101 8.79 -7.92 -3.63
N TRP A 102 9.78 -8.25 -4.46
CA TRP A 102 9.56 -9.06 -5.65
C TRP A 102 9.20 -10.50 -5.33
N ILE A 103 9.80 -11.08 -4.27
CA ILE A 103 9.43 -12.42 -3.78
C ILE A 103 7.96 -12.44 -3.34
N PHE A 104 7.55 -11.48 -2.50
CA PHE A 104 6.15 -11.40 -2.05
C PHE A 104 5.18 -11.07 -3.19
N ASN A 105 5.58 -10.21 -4.13
CA ASN A 105 4.79 -9.93 -5.33
C ASN A 105 4.55 -11.20 -6.15
N TYR A 106 5.59 -12.01 -6.34
CA TYR A 106 5.48 -13.31 -7.03
C TYR A 106 4.53 -14.26 -6.28
N ILE A 107 4.68 -14.40 -4.96
CA ILE A 107 3.81 -15.24 -4.14
C ILE A 107 2.35 -14.80 -4.28
N VAL A 108 2.07 -13.50 -4.13
CA VAL A 108 0.71 -12.95 -4.26
C VAL A 108 0.15 -13.18 -5.66
N SER A 109 0.93 -12.88 -6.70
CA SER A 109 0.49 -13.05 -8.09
C SER A 109 0.23 -14.51 -8.46
N SER A 110 1.00 -15.44 -7.88
CA SER A 110 0.83 -16.88 -8.14
C SER A 110 -0.32 -17.50 -7.35
N THR A 111 -0.58 -16.99 -6.15
CA THR A 111 -1.63 -17.54 -5.25
C THR A 111 -2.99 -16.90 -5.49
N PHE A 112 -3.04 -15.65 -5.98
CA PHE A 112 -4.28 -14.93 -6.18
C PHE A 112 -5.29 -15.65 -7.09
N PRO A 113 -4.91 -16.19 -8.28
CA PRO A 113 -5.86 -16.90 -9.14
C PRO A 113 -6.50 -18.09 -8.43
N ALA A 114 -5.71 -18.90 -7.72
CA ALA A 114 -6.21 -20.05 -6.98
C ALA A 114 -7.17 -19.66 -5.84
N LEU A 115 -6.86 -18.57 -5.12
CA LEU A 115 -7.74 -18.02 -4.09
C LEU A 115 -9.04 -17.46 -4.68
N TYR A 116 -8.93 -16.81 -5.82
CA TYR A 116 -10.07 -16.24 -6.54
C TYR A 116 -11.01 -17.33 -7.08
N ASP A 117 -10.46 -18.40 -7.64
CA ASP A 117 -11.23 -19.55 -8.14
C ASP A 117 -11.92 -20.31 -7.00
N PHE A 118 -11.30 -20.36 -5.81
CA PHE A 118 -11.93 -20.94 -4.63
C PHE A 118 -13.09 -20.07 -4.13
N SER A 119 -12.88 -18.79 -3.91
CA SER A 119 -13.90 -17.81 -3.53
C SER A 119 -13.36 -16.37 -3.67
N PRO A 120 -13.95 -15.55 -4.56
CA PRO A 120 -13.59 -14.15 -4.69
C PRO A 120 -13.77 -13.39 -3.37
N MET A 121 -14.86 -13.63 -2.65
CA MET A 121 -15.12 -13.05 -1.34
C MET A 121 -13.99 -13.35 -0.35
N PHE A 122 -13.52 -14.61 -0.31
CA PHE A 122 -12.44 -15.01 0.58
C PHE A 122 -11.11 -14.31 0.20
N ALA A 123 -10.78 -14.29 -1.10
CA ALA A 123 -9.57 -13.66 -1.59
C ALA A 123 -9.51 -12.17 -1.20
N TYR A 124 -10.54 -11.40 -1.52
CA TYR A 124 -10.56 -9.97 -1.19
C TYR A 124 -10.66 -9.68 0.31
N SER A 125 -11.37 -10.52 1.08
CA SER A 125 -11.41 -10.40 2.55
C SER A 125 -10.03 -10.62 3.17
N LEU A 126 -9.27 -11.62 2.68
CA LEU A 126 -7.91 -11.89 3.13
C LEU A 126 -6.99 -10.67 2.89
N TYR A 127 -7.05 -10.09 1.69
CA TYR A 127 -6.28 -8.87 1.39
C TYR A 127 -6.73 -7.67 2.22
N GLY A 128 -8.03 -7.52 2.48
CA GLY A 128 -8.56 -6.51 3.38
C GLY A 128 -7.98 -6.63 4.79
N ILE A 129 -7.93 -7.84 5.34
CA ILE A 129 -7.33 -8.13 6.65
C ILE A 129 -5.83 -7.78 6.65
N ILE A 130 -5.10 -8.15 5.60
CA ILE A 130 -3.68 -7.81 5.47
C ILE A 130 -3.48 -6.29 5.43
N CYS A 131 -4.34 -5.53 4.75
CA CYS A 131 -4.28 -4.07 4.74
C CYS A 131 -4.53 -3.48 6.14
N VAL A 132 -5.46 -4.02 6.91
CA VAL A 132 -5.67 -3.62 8.32
C VAL A 132 -4.45 -3.94 9.17
N ALA A 133 -3.87 -5.12 9.03
CA ALA A 133 -2.64 -5.50 9.72
C ALA A 133 -1.48 -4.56 9.35
N ALA A 134 -1.37 -4.17 8.08
CA ALA A 134 -0.39 -3.20 7.61
C ALA A 134 -0.61 -1.82 8.25
N ALA A 135 -1.86 -1.35 8.40
CA ALA A 135 -2.16 -0.09 9.09
C ALA A 135 -1.71 -0.13 10.56
N ILE A 136 -2.00 -1.24 11.26
CA ILE A 136 -1.59 -1.45 12.66
C ILE A 136 -0.05 -1.50 12.76
N PHE A 137 0.61 -2.21 11.84
CA PHE A 137 2.05 -2.29 11.77
C PHE A 137 2.68 -0.91 11.61
N VAL A 138 2.21 -0.13 10.64
CA VAL A 138 2.71 1.24 10.40
C VAL A 138 2.48 2.11 11.63
N TRP A 139 1.30 2.04 12.22
CA TRP A 139 0.98 2.82 13.42
C TRP A 139 1.89 2.50 14.58
N ARG A 140 2.23 1.22 14.80
CA ARG A 140 2.97 0.75 15.99
C ARG A 140 4.48 0.85 15.83
N TRP A 141 5.02 0.51 14.66
CA TRP A 141 6.47 0.33 14.48
C TRP A 141 7.12 1.30 13.50
N VAL A 142 6.38 1.90 12.57
CA VAL A 142 7.00 2.82 11.61
C VAL A 142 7.15 4.21 12.23
N PRO A 143 8.39 4.74 12.32
CA PRO A 143 8.62 6.11 12.79
C PRO A 143 8.20 7.12 11.73
N GLU A 144 7.79 8.33 12.15
CA GLU A 144 7.61 9.45 11.22
C GLU A 144 8.97 10.01 10.84
N THR A 145 9.23 10.08 9.54
CA THR A 145 10.51 10.56 8.98
C THR A 145 10.49 12.02 8.57
N LYS A 146 9.31 12.64 8.50
CA LYS A 146 9.16 14.03 8.09
C LYS A 146 9.95 14.99 8.98
N GLY A 147 10.88 15.74 8.37
CA GLY A 147 11.64 16.79 9.05
C GLY A 147 12.68 16.30 10.06
N LYS A 148 12.97 14.99 10.11
CA LYS A 148 14.01 14.43 10.96
C LYS A 148 15.32 14.26 10.20
N THR A 149 16.44 14.49 10.89
CA THR A 149 17.77 14.21 10.34
C THR A 149 18.06 12.70 10.41
N LEU A 150 19.02 12.22 9.60
CA LEU A 150 19.44 10.81 9.64
C LEU A 150 20.00 10.40 11.00
N GLU A 151 20.59 11.34 11.74
CA GLU A 151 21.12 11.12 13.10
C GLU A 151 19.98 10.95 14.11
N ASP A 152 18.94 11.79 14.05
CA ASP A 152 17.73 11.66 14.88
C ASP A 152 16.99 10.36 14.61
N MET A 153 16.98 9.89 13.36
CA MET A 153 16.38 8.61 12.96
C MET A 153 17.14 7.44 13.57
N SER A 154 18.48 7.46 13.58
CA SER A 154 19.28 6.39 14.16
C SER A 154 19.03 6.24 15.67
N LEU A 155 18.88 7.35 16.38
CA LEU A 155 18.54 7.37 17.81
C LEU A 155 17.12 6.87 18.08
N SER A 156 16.16 7.22 17.23
CA SER A 156 14.77 6.77 17.41
C SER A 156 14.59 5.26 17.15
N LEU A 157 15.41 4.65 16.30
CA LEU A 157 15.38 3.21 16.04
C LEU A 157 15.99 2.37 17.17
N ILE A 158 16.87 2.95 17.99
CA ILE A 158 17.46 2.26 19.16
C ILE A 158 16.44 2.12 20.30
N HIS A 159 15.40 2.94 20.32
CA HIS A 159 14.37 2.98 21.37
C HIS A 159 13.06 2.25 21.00
N ILE A 160 13.00 1.57 19.84
CA ILE A 160 11.88 0.71 19.43
C ILE A 160 12.19 -0.75 19.77
#